data_a381543f9e9d99f3226a7c86b0fc9155
#
_entry.id   a381543f9e9d99f3226a7c86b0fc9155
#
_cell.length_a   1.000
_cell.length_b   1.000
_cell.length_c   1.000
_cell.angle_alpha   90.00
_cell.angle_beta   90.00
_cell.angle_gamma   90.00
#
_symmetry.space_group_name_H-M   'P 1'
#
loop_
_entity.id
_entity.type
_entity.pdbx_description
1 polymer ?
#
loop_
_entity_poly.entity_id
_entity_poly.type
_entity_poly.pdbx_seq_one_letter_code
_entity_poly.pdbx_strand_id
1 'polypeptide(L)'
;ITGIFGSDDWVQCWCIRRGSNLELWVNGVNKASSTETVRDVTQLDSAPLVISRRYNGSTVGTGVNLALFRISATAPTAEQIKKMYNDEKHLFTTNAKATLYGTSDAVTALAYDDDTELLHVGTSAGRSVFQGLNRVDNTTDAVGAAISASNGLVAED
;
A
#
# COMPACT_ATOMS: atom_id res chain seq x y z
N ILE A 1 -15.79 -9.29 15.11
CA ILE A 1 -14.33 -9.31 15.02
C ILE A 1 -13.85 -7.95 15.50
N THR A 2 -13.38 -7.87 16.74
CA THR A 2 -12.82 -6.66 17.34
C THR A 2 -11.30 -6.72 17.25
N GLY A 3 -10.63 -5.58 16.97
CA GLY A 3 -9.17 -5.46 17.01
C GLY A 3 -8.41 -5.84 15.74
N ILE A 4 -9.06 -5.84 14.57
CA ILE A 4 -8.37 -6.05 13.29
C ILE A 4 -7.66 -4.77 12.82
N PHE A 5 -8.16 -3.60 13.24
CA PHE A 5 -7.66 -2.31 12.81
C PHE A 5 -7.01 -1.59 13.99
N GLY A 6 -5.70 -1.33 13.89
CA GLY A 6 -5.03 -0.32 14.69
C GLY A 6 -5.47 1.09 14.22
N SER A 7 -5.21 2.12 15.01
CA SER A 7 -5.73 3.46 14.72
C SER A 7 -5.13 4.12 13.49
N ASP A 8 -3.96 3.72 13.02
CA ASP A 8 -3.22 4.42 11.95
C ASP A 8 -2.58 3.48 10.91
N ASP A 9 -2.89 2.19 10.95
CA ASP A 9 -2.29 1.23 10.03
C ASP A 9 -3.15 1.00 8.79
N TRP A 10 -2.50 0.89 7.64
CA TRP A 10 -3.13 0.38 6.44
C TRP A 10 -3.35 -1.11 6.57
N VAL A 11 -4.54 -1.55 6.22
CA VAL A 11 -4.95 -2.96 6.28
C VAL A 11 -5.51 -3.37 4.94
N GLN A 12 -4.92 -4.41 4.33
CA GLN A 12 -5.53 -5.03 3.16
C GLN A 12 -6.68 -5.94 3.60
N CYS A 13 -7.86 -5.71 3.03
CA CYS A 13 -9.07 -6.47 3.34
C CYS A 13 -9.66 -7.11 2.07
N TRP A 14 -9.98 -8.40 2.14
CA TRP A 14 -10.73 -9.09 1.10
C TRP A 14 -11.99 -9.72 1.69
N CYS A 15 -13.13 -9.41 1.06
CA CYS A 15 -14.38 -10.12 1.29
C CYS A 15 -14.62 -11.03 0.08
N ILE A 16 -14.57 -12.33 0.28
CA ILE A 16 -14.58 -13.32 -0.81
C ILE A 16 -15.76 -14.25 -0.63
N ARG A 17 -16.45 -14.53 -1.72
CA ARG A 17 -17.47 -15.57 -1.79
C ARG A 17 -16.98 -16.72 -2.66
N ARG A 18 -16.99 -17.94 -2.10
CA ARG A 18 -16.71 -19.21 -2.82
C ARG A 18 -17.90 -20.14 -2.63
N GLY A 19 -18.78 -20.21 -3.62
CA GLY A 19 -20.04 -20.92 -3.47
C GLY A 19 -20.86 -20.37 -2.31
N SER A 20 -21.16 -21.18 -1.30
CA SER A 20 -21.87 -20.77 -0.08
C SER A 20 -20.96 -20.21 1.01
N ASN A 21 -19.64 -20.28 0.87
CA ASN A 21 -18.72 -19.77 1.87
C ASN A 21 -18.42 -18.29 1.63
N LEU A 22 -18.52 -17.51 2.69
CA LEU A 22 -18.03 -16.14 2.80
C LEU A 22 -16.74 -16.15 3.61
N GLU A 23 -15.71 -15.51 3.11
CA GLU A 23 -14.39 -15.45 3.72
C GLU A 23 -13.98 -13.99 3.91
N LEU A 24 -13.42 -13.69 5.08
CA LEU A 24 -12.75 -12.42 5.37
C LEU A 24 -11.25 -12.67 5.49
N TRP A 25 -10.50 -12.07 4.60
CA TRP A 25 -9.04 -12.11 4.62
C TRP A 25 -8.50 -10.73 5.02
N VAL A 26 -7.49 -10.73 5.88
CA VAL A 26 -6.81 -9.51 6.34
C VAL A 26 -5.31 -9.73 6.25
N ASN A 27 -4.63 -8.84 5.55
CA ASN A 27 -3.18 -8.87 5.36
C ASN A 27 -2.68 -10.25 4.89
N GLY A 28 -3.35 -10.81 3.88
CA GLY A 28 -2.99 -12.11 3.30
C GLY A 28 -3.38 -13.34 4.14
N VAL A 29 -4.09 -13.17 5.26
CA VAL A 29 -4.49 -14.26 6.17
C VAL A 29 -6.01 -14.35 6.26
N ASN A 30 -6.57 -15.56 6.12
CA ASN A 30 -7.98 -15.80 6.39
C ASN A 30 -8.26 -15.62 7.90
N LYS A 31 -9.12 -14.67 8.24
CA LYS A 31 -9.48 -14.34 9.63
C LYS A 31 -10.84 -14.89 10.04
N ALA A 32 -11.71 -15.10 9.08
CA ALA A 32 -13.04 -15.65 9.35
C ALA A 32 -13.63 -16.29 8.10
N SER A 33 -14.38 -17.35 8.30
CA SER A 33 -15.19 -17.99 7.27
C SER A 33 -16.56 -18.32 7.84
N SER A 34 -17.60 -18.14 7.05
CA SER A 34 -18.98 -18.49 7.39
C SER A 34 -19.64 -19.16 6.20
N THR A 35 -20.48 -20.15 6.45
CA THR A 35 -21.32 -20.75 5.42
C THR A 35 -22.69 -20.08 5.45
N GLU A 36 -23.06 -19.46 4.35
CA GLU A 36 -24.32 -18.74 4.21
C GLU A 36 -25.17 -19.33 3.08
N THR A 37 -26.47 -19.21 3.21
CA THR A 37 -27.37 -19.53 2.11
C THR A 37 -27.05 -18.62 0.93
N VAL A 38 -26.80 -19.23 -0.25
CA VAL A 38 -26.55 -18.49 -1.47
C VAL A 38 -27.78 -17.64 -1.79
N ARG A 39 -27.62 -16.31 -1.70
CA ARG A 39 -28.63 -15.37 -2.15
C ARG A 39 -28.26 -14.85 -3.53
N ASP A 40 -29.23 -14.84 -4.42
CA ASP A 40 -29.08 -14.18 -5.70
C ASP A 40 -29.09 -12.66 -5.47
N VAL A 41 -27.98 -12.02 -5.77
CA VAL A 41 -27.85 -10.57 -5.66
C VAL A 41 -28.37 -9.82 -6.89
N THR A 42 -28.74 -10.53 -7.95
CA THR A 42 -29.31 -9.93 -9.18
C THR A 42 -30.68 -9.30 -8.94
N GLN A 43 -31.36 -9.66 -7.84
CA GLN A 43 -32.65 -9.08 -7.48
C GLN A 43 -32.57 -7.70 -6.81
N LEU A 44 -31.36 -7.16 -6.66
CA LEU A 44 -31.14 -5.85 -6.07
C LEU A 44 -30.87 -4.77 -7.13
N ASP A 45 -31.66 -4.78 -8.20
CA ASP A 45 -31.50 -3.92 -9.38
C ASP A 45 -31.40 -2.41 -9.10
N SER A 46 -31.76 -1.98 -7.91
CA SER A 46 -31.71 -0.57 -7.50
C SER A 46 -30.80 -0.29 -6.29
N ALA A 47 -30.12 -1.29 -5.75
CA ALA A 47 -29.24 -1.09 -4.59
C ALA A 47 -27.88 -0.57 -5.04
N PRO A 48 -27.44 0.63 -4.61
CA PRO A 48 -26.12 1.12 -4.92
C PRO A 48 -25.04 0.30 -4.21
N LEU A 49 -23.88 0.16 -4.83
CA LEU A 49 -22.68 -0.26 -4.11
C LEU A 49 -22.30 0.85 -3.11
N VAL A 50 -22.29 0.52 -1.84
CA VAL A 50 -21.97 1.46 -0.77
C VAL A 50 -20.69 1.02 -0.07
N ILE A 51 -19.69 1.90 -0.06
CA ILE A 51 -18.41 1.68 0.60
C ILE A 51 -18.32 2.61 1.81
N SER A 52 -17.78 2.10 2.93
CA SER A 52 -17.59 2.87 4.19
C SER A 52 -18.89 3.44 4.79
N ARG A 53 -20.03 2.83 4.47
CA ARG A 53 -21.32 3.23 5.03
C ARG A 53 -22.13 2.02 5.43
N ARG A 54 -22.91 2.14 6.49
CA ARG A 54 -23.86 1.10 6.86
C ARG A 54 -25.03 1.06 5.88
N TYR A 55 -25.52 -0.11 5.52
CA TYR A 55 -26.64 -0.29 4.58
C TYR A 55 -27.89 0.55 4.91
N ASN A 56 -28.21 0.69 6.20
CA ASN A 56 -29.35 1.49 6.68
C ASN A 56 -29.15 3.01 6.69
N GLY A 57 -28.07 3.48 6.15
CA GLY A 57 -27.88 4.90 5.81
C GLY A 57 -27.49 5.85 6.93
N SER A 58 -27.41 5.41 8.17
CA SER A 58 -27.29 6.33 9.31
C SER A 58 -25.86 6.57 9.82
N THR A 59 -24.87 5.82 9.39
CA THR A 59 -23.50 6.01 9.88
C THR A 59 -22.51 5.96 8.72
N VAL A 60 -21.85 7.07 8.48
CA VAL A 60 -20.69 7.15 7.58
C VAL A 60 -19.44 6.85 8.42
N GLY A 61 -18.60 5.93 7.99
CA GLY A 61 -17.27 5.77 8.58
C GLY A 61 -16.47 7.04 8.35
N THR A 62 -16.21 7.82 9.39
CA THR A 62 -15.37 9.01 9.34
C THR A 62 -13.93 8.59 9.61
N GLY A 63 -12.96 9.20 8.91
CA GLY A 63 -11.54 8.94 9.13
C GLY A 63 -11.00 7.65 8.48
N VAL A 64 -11.69 7.07 7.49
CA VAL A 64 -11.21 5.93 6.73
C VAL A 64 -10.68 6.39 5.38
N ASN A 65 -9.44 6.06 5.08
CA ASN A 65 -8.87 6.19 3.75
C ASN A 65 -9.00 4.87 3.01
N LEU A 66 -9.36 4.91 1.74
CA LEU A 66 -9.49 3.74 0.87
C LEU A 66 -8.54 3.86 -0.32
N ALA A 67 -7.78 2.82 -0.58
CA ALA A 67 -6.91 2.73 -1.74
C ALA A 67 -7.00 1.36 -2.41
N LEU A 68 -6.64 1.27 -3.67
CA LEU A 68 -6.59 0.03 -4.46
C LEU A 68 -7.90 -0.77 -4.41
N PHE A 69 -9.05 -0.09 -4.44
CA PHE A 69 -10.34 -0.77 -4.44
C PHE A 69 -10.51 -1.63 -5.70
N ARG A 70 -10.89 -2.89 -5.52
CA ARG A 70 -11.04 -3.89 -6.59
C ARG A 70 -12.31 -4.69 -6.42
N ILE A 71 -12.97 -4.98 -7.53
CA ILE A 71 -14.06 -5.96 -7.62
C ILE A 71 -13.67 -6.98 -8.67
N SER A 72 -13.84 -8.26 -8.36
CA SER A 72 -13.59 -9.36 -9.27
C SER A 72 -14.77 -10.33 -9.29
N ALA A 73 -15.14 -10.80 -10.48
CA ALA A 73 -16.12 -11.86 -10.64
C ALA A 73 -15.57 -13.24 -10.22
N THR A 74 -14.25 -13.37 -10.13
CA THR A 74 -13.59 -14.63 -9.75
C THR A 74 -12.91 -14.46 -8.40
N ALA A 75 -13.15 -15.38 -7.49
CA ALA A 75 -12.51 -15.40 -6.19
C ALA A 75 -11.00 -15.77 -6.34
N PRO A 76 -10.06 -14.93 -5.90
CA PRO A 76 -8.64 -15.24 -5.95
C PRO A 76 -8.28 -16.40 -5.01
N THR A 77 -7.26 -17.18 -5.35
CA THR A 77 -6.76 -18.25 -4.46
C THR A 77 -6.05 -17.67 -3.24
N ALA A 78 -5.81 -18.50 -2.23
CA ALA A 78 -5.07 -18.10 -1.03
C ALA A 78 -3.66 -17.59 -1.36
N GLU A 79 -2.98 -18.23 -2.31
CA GLU A 79 -1.66 -17.85 -2.79
C GLU A 79 -1.70 -16.51 -3.51
N GLN A 80 -2.72 -16.28 -4.34
CA GLN A 80 -2.90 -14.99 -5.03
C GLN A 80 -3.15 -13.86 -4.04
N ILE A 81 -3.97 -14.08 -3.00
CA ILE A 81 -4.22 -13.08 -1.95
C ILE A 81 -2.94 -12.75 -1.21
N LYS A 82 -2.17 -13.77 -0.80
CA LYS A 82 -0.87 -13.57 -0.14
C LYS A 82 0.13 -12.85 -1.04
N LYS A 83 0.18 -13.24 -2.32
CA LYS A 83 1.06 -12.57 -3.28
C LYS A 83 0.69 -11.09 -3.42
N MET A 84 -0.58 -10.77 -3.66
CA MET A 84 -1.03 -9.39 -3.77
C MET A 84 -0.72 -8.58 -2.50
N TYR A 85 -0.91 -9.16 -1.31
CA TYR A 85 -0.52 -8.50 -0.07
C TYR A 85 0.99 -8.22 -0.01
N ASN A 86 1.82 -9.19 -0.33
CA ASN A 86 3.28 -9.03 -0.26
C ASN A 86 3.80 -8.05 -1.30
N ASP A 87 3.21 -8.06 -2.50
CA ASP A 87 3.61 -7.16 -3.59
C ASP A 87 3.18 -5.71 -3.32
N GLU A 88 2.13 -5.49 -2.53
CA GLU A 88 1.51 -4.16 -2.35
C GLU A 88 1.74 -3.54 -0.97
N LYS A 89 2.02 -4.34 0.07
CA LYS A 89 2.16 -3.85 1.45
C LYS A 89 3.18 -2.72 1.62
N HIS A 90 4.25 -2.73 0.81
CA HIS A 90 5.28 -1.71 0.87
C HIS A 90 4.79 -0.33 0.42
N LEU A 91 3.71 -0.25 -0.38
CA LEU A 91 3.10 1.01 -0.79
C LEU A 91 2.43 1.77 0.37
N PHE A 92 2.20 1.09 1.48
CA PHE A 92 1.44 1.61 2.63
C PHE A 92 2.26 1.65 3.93
N THR A 93 3.55 1.38 3.85
CA THR A 93 4.45 1.54 5.00
C THR A 93 4.90 3.00 5.14
N THR A 94 5.40 3.36 6.31
CA THR A 94 6.04 4.65 6.52
C THR A 94 7.14 4.85 5.48
N ASN A 95 7.19 6.02 4.88
CA ASN A 95 8.10 6.35 3.76
C ASN A 95 7.87 5.54 2.46
N ALA A 96 6.72 4.88 2.32
CA ALA A 96 6.38 4.09 1.14
C ALA A 96 6.17 4.91 -0.14
N LYS A 97 5.90 6.20 -0.01
CA LYS A 97 5.87 7.09 -1.18
C LYS A 97 7.30 7.45 -1.52
N ALA A 98 7.63 7.48 -2.79
CA ALA A 98 8.89 8.05 -3.28
C ALA A 98 8.92 9.57 -3.04
N THR A 99 8.80 9.99 -1.77
CA THR A 99 8.86 11.38 -1.33
C THR A 99 10.28 11.72 -0.93
N LEU A 100 10.77 12.82 -1.45
CA LEU A 100 12.08 13.35 -1.11
C LEU A 100 12.10 13.81 0.35
N TYR A 101 13.25 13.70 0.97
CA TYR A 101 13.48 14.25 2.30
C TYR A 101 13.58 15.78 2.24
N GLY A 102 13.07 16.44 3.28
CA GLY A 102 13.16 17.89 3.43
C GLY A 102 12.05 18.63 2.65
N THR A 103 12.28 19.92 2.47
CA THR A 103 11.30 20.86 1.87
C THR A 103 11.54 21.16 0.40
N SER A 104 12.66 20.69 -0.17
CA SER A 104 12.97 20.89 -1.59
C SER A 104 12.32 19.82 -2.43
N ASP A 105 11.69 20.21 -3.52
CA ASP A 105 11.13 19.37 -4.56
C ASP A 105 11.99 19.33 -5.83
N ALA A 106 13.05 20.15 -5.88
CA ALA A 106 13.99 20.21 -6.99
C ALA A 106 15.09 19.16 -6.85
N VAL A 107 15.09 18.16 -7.71
CA VAL A 107 16.17 17.18 -7.80
C VAL A 107 17.37 17.84 -8.47
N THR A 108 18.51 17.81 -7.78
CA THR A 108 19.79 18.37 -8.24
C THR A 108 20.68 17.29 -8.86
N ALA A 109 20.66 16.08 -8.31
CA ALA A 109 21.48 14.97 -8.79
C ALA A 109 20.81 13.63 -8.54
N LEU A 110 21.16 12.63 -9.36
CA LEU A 110 20.70 11.25 -9.28
C LEU A 110 21.86 10.29 -9.49
N ALA A 111 21.89 9.22 -8.72
CA ALA A 111 22.73 8.06 -8.97
C ALA A 111 22.01 6.77 -8.59
N TYR A 112 22.20 5.74 -9.39
CA TYR A 112 21.72 4.39 -9.09
C TYR A 112 22.92 3.47 -8.91
N ASP A 113 22.92 2.71 -7.82
CA ASP A 113 23.93 1.72 -7.52
C ASP A 113 23.37 0.34 -7.87
N ASP A 114 23.88 -0.26 -8.95
CA ASP A 114 23.43 -1.57 -9.45
C ASP A 114 23.73 -2.72 -8.47
N ASP A 115 24.77 -2.57 -7.64
CA ASP A 115 25.18 -3.64 -6.71
C ASP A 115 24.28 -3.69 -5.48
N THR A 116 23.82 -2.54 -5.01
CA THR A 116 22.94 -2.45 -3.83
C THR A 116 21.47 -2.28 -4.18
N GLU A 117 21.15 -2.05 -5.45
CA GLU A 117 19.80 -1.71 -5.96
C GLU A 117 19.23 -0.45 -5.29
N LEU A 118 20.08 0.51 -4.93
CA LEU A 118 19.69 1.75 -4.28
C LEU A 118 19.72 2.93 -5.24
N LEU A 119 18.66 3.73 -5.23
CA LEU A 119 18.56 5.01 -5.92
C LEU A 119 18.85 6.15 -4.94
N HIS A 120 19.85 6.93 -5.24
CA HIS A 120 20.21 8.13 -4.49
C HIS A 120 19.69 9.37 -5.22
N VAL A 121 18.93 10.19 -4.51
CA VAL A 121 18.28 11.41 -5.04
C VAL A 121 18.72 12.60 -4.20
N GLY A 122 19.48 13.48 -4.81
CA GLY A 122 20.00 14.71 -4.18
C GLY A 122 19.07 15.90 -4.40
N THR A 123 18.93 16.71 -3.38
CA THR A 123 18.25 18.00 -3.39
C THR A 123 19.04 19.01 -2.56
N SER A 124 18.65 20.29 -2.60
CA SER A 124 19.20 21.31 -1.68
C SER A 124 18.84 21.09 -0.21
N ALA A 125 17.93 20.16 0.09
CA ALA A 125 17.53 19.82 1.45
C ALA A 125 18.13 18.50 1.97
N GLY A 126 18.90 17.80 1.15
CA GLY A 126 19.57 16.56 1.50
C GLY A 126 19.43 15.48 0.43
N ARG A 127 20.01 14.32 0.72
CA ARG A 127 19.91 13.13 -0.11
C ARG A 127 18.83 12.21 0.43
N SER A 128 17.99 11.69 -0.45
CA SER A 128 17.08 10.59 -0.17
C SER A 128 17.60 9.32 -0.84
N VAL A 129 17.54 8.19 -0.12
CA VAL A 129 17.94 6.87 -0.65
C VAL A 129 16.71 5.99 -0.74
N PHE A 130 16.46 5.43 -1.91
CA PHE A 130 15.30 4.59 -2.16
C PHE A 130 15.71 3.17 -2.53
N GLN A 131 14.96 2.22 -2.00
CA GLN A 131 14.92 0.85 -2.49
C GLN A 131 13.51 0.60 -3.04
N GLY A 132 13.40 0.50 -4.35
CA GLY A 132 12.10 0.55 -5.02
C GLY A 132 11.36 1.86 -4.73
N LEU A 133 10.16 1.78 -4.14
CA LEU A 133 9.35 2.94 -3.76
C LEU A 133 9.50 3.35 -2.30
N ASN A 134 10.36 2.67 -1.53
CA ASN A 134 10.58 2.98 -0.12
C ASN A 134 11.81 3.84 0.05
N ARG A 135 11.68 4.96 0.77
CA ARG A 135 12.85 5.69 1.25
C ARG A 135 13.44 4.94 2.45
N VAL A 136 14.65 4.39 2.27
CA VAL A 136 15.33 3.56 3.27
C VAL A 136 16.34 4.36 4.09
N ASP A 137 16.84 5.49 3.55
CA ASP A 137 17.79 6.36 4.24
C ASP A 137 17.68 7.80 3.74
N ASN A 138 18.23 8.75 4.49
CA ASN A 138 18.37 10.14 4.09
C ASN A 138 19.54 10.85 4.82
N THR A 139 20.07 11.88 4.18
CA THR A 139 20.99 12.85 4.79
C THR A 139 20.33 14.23 4.79
N THR A 140 20.89 15.15 5.59
CA THR A 140 20.42 16.55 5.67
C THR A 140 21.35 17.53 4.95
N ASP A 141 22.50 17.06 4.49
CA ASP A 141 23.46 17.90 3.78
C ASP A 141 22.99 18.12 2.36
N ALA A 142 22.99 19.37 1.93
CA ALA A 142 22.56 19.73 0.59
C ALA A 142 23.45 19.06 -0.45
N VAL A 143 22.83 18.49 -1.49
CA VAL A 143 23.53 17.93 -2.64
C VAL A 143 23.49 18.95 -3.76
N GLY A 144 24.65 19.38 -4.23
CA GLY A 144 24.80 20.38 -5.29
C GLY A 144 24.48 19.82 -6.66
N ALA A 145 25.52 19.46 -7.40
CA ALA A 145 25.37 19.13 -8.81
C ALA A 145 25.61 17.66 -9.16
N ALA A 146 26.18 16.85 -8.26
CA ALA A 146 26.59 15.49 -8.59
C ALA A 146 26.41 14.50 -7.45
N ILE A 147 25.99 13.31 -7.79
CA ILE A 147 26.10 12.09 -6.95
C ILE A 147 26.72 11.00 -7.82
N SER A 148 27.57 10.21 -7.22
CA SER A 148 28.09 8.97 -7.80
C SER A 148 27.93 7.85 -6.79
N ALA A 149 27.41 6.71 -7.21
CA ALA A 149 27.18 5.55 -6.35
C ALA A 149 27.62 4.27 -7.03
N SER A 150 28.41 3.44 -6.36
CA SER A 150 28.86 2.13 -6.83
C SER A 150 29.36 1.28 -5.67
N ASN A 151 29.01 -0.02 -5.63
CA ASN A 151 29.40 -0.98 -4.60
C ASN A 151 29.11 -0.51 -3.16
N GLY A 152 28.01 0.20 -2.95
CA GLY A 152 27.64 0.75 -1.65
C GLY A 152 28.42 2.01 -1.24
N LEU A 153 29.33 2.51 -2.08
CA LEU A 153 30.05 3.77 -1.87
C LEU A 153 29.32 4.90 -2.59
N VAL A 154 29.21 6.03 -1.92
CA VAL A 154 28.55 7.23 -2.45
C VAL A 154 29.48 8.42 -2.31
N ALA A 155 29.67 9.15 -3.41
CA ALA A 155 30.32 10.45 -3.43
C ALA A 155 29.30 11.50 -3.88
N GLU A 156 29.26 12.63 -3.19
CA GLU A 156 28.35 13.74 -3.48
C GLU A 156 29.09 15.08 -3.37
N ASP A 157 28.66 16.07 -4.22
CA ASP A 157 29.18 17.43 -4.27
C ASP A 157 28.02 18.45 -4.14
#